data_e28a553bda1c7a70f1a471a6188129be
#
_entry.id   e28a553bda1c7a70f1a471a6188129be
#
_cell.length_a   1.000
_cell.length_b   1.000
_cell.length_c   1.000
_cell.angle_alpha   90.00
_cell.angle_beta   90.00
_cell.angle_gamma   90.00
#
_symmetry.space_group_name_H-M   'P 1'
#
loop_
_entity.id
_entity.type
_entity.pdbx_description
1 polymer ?
#
loop_
_entity_poly.entity_id
_entity_poly.type
_entity_poly.pdbx_seq_one_letter_code
_entity_poly.pdbx_strand_id
1 'polypeptide(L)'
;MNLSCKAFKDLSVSELHQIMMTRCAVFVVEQHNPCQEIDETDARCFHLWLEEDGQILSYARVFQDVDGISHIGRVLSTVRGKGYGARIMEAAIEACHKHFGKAPILLESQCAVSDFYAKHGFKVISEMFLENEIPHVLMRREG
;
A
#
# COMPACT_ATOMS: atom_id res chain seq x y z
N MET A 1 7.67 15.34 11.06
CA MET A 1 7.04 14.19 10.37
C MET A 1 6.67 14.60 8.96
N ASN A 2 7.19 13.90 7.98
CA ASN A 2 7.05 14.25 6.57
C ASN A 2 6.32 13.17 5.79
N LEU A 3 5.34 13.58 4.97
CA LEU A 3 4.68 12.72 4.01
C LEU A 3 5.27 12.98 2.63
N SER A 4 5.71 11.93 1.95
CA SER A 4 6.25 11.99 0.59
C SER A 4 5.41 11.13 -0.35
N CYS A 5 5.26 11.61 -1.59
CA CYS A 5 4.61 10.87 -2.67
C CYS A 5 5.41 11.11 -3.93
N LYS A 6 6.06 10.07 -4.46
CA LYS A 6 6.92 10.20 -5.63
C LYS A 6 6.69 9.07 -6.62
N ALA A 7 6.70 9.40 -7.91
CA ALA A 7 6.80 8.39 -8.96
C ALA A 7 8.12 7.64 -8.84
N PHE A 8 8.15 6.39 -9.30
CA PHE A 8 9.34 5.55 -9.20
C PHE A 8 10.61 6.25 -9.76
N LYS A 9 10.47 6.89 -10.93
CA LYS A 9 11.60 7.58 -11.58
C LYS A 9 12.15 8.75 -10.77
N ASP A 10 11.37 9.29 -9.84
CA ASP A 10 11.75 10.46 -9.03
C ASP A 10 12.34 10.07 -7.67
N LEU A 11 12.35 8.78 -7.35
CA LEU A 11 12.96 8.28 -6.13
C LEU A 11 14.48 8.37 -6.21
N SER A 12 15.11 8.82 -5.15
CA SER A 12 16.57 8.67 -5.03
C SER A 12 16.91 7.21 -4.76
N VAL A 13 18.15 6.83 -5.00
CA VAL A 13 18.64 5.49 -4.70
C VAL A 13 18.46 5.18 -3.21
N SER A 14 18.74 6.16 -2.35
CA SER A 14 18.59 6.00 -0.89
C SER A 14 17.13 5.79 -0.48
N GLU A 15 16.22 6.57 -1.08
CA GLU A 15 14.78 6.41 -0.83
C GLU A 15 14.29 5.04 -1.25
N LEU A 16 14.66 4.61 -2.44
CA LEU A 16 14.27 3.28 -2.94
C LEU A 16 14.82 2.18 -2.03
N HIS A 17 16.08 2.26 -1.66
CA HIS A 17 16.72 1.28 -0.78
C HIS A 17 15.99 1.18 0.56
N GLN A 18 15.68 2.31 1.18
CA GLN A 18 14.97 2.35 2.46
C GLN A 18 13.56 1.76 2.35
N ILE A 19 12.83 2.09 1.28
CA ILE A 19 11.51 1.53 1.00
C ILE A 19 11.61 0.00 0.91
N MET A 20 12.56 -0.52 0.14
CA MET A 20 12.70 -1.96 -0.06
C MET A 20 13.06 -2.68 1.24
N MET A 21 13.98 -2.12 2.03
CA MET A 21 14.34 -2.69 3.33
C MET A 21 13.12 -2.77 4.25
N THR A 22 12.34 -1.69 4.33
CA THR A 22 11.16 -1.63 5.21
C THR A 22 10.10 -2.63 4.78
N ARG A 23 9.83 -2.73 3.49
CA ARG A 23 8.84 -3.66 2.95
C ARG A 23 9.22 -5.11 3.21
N CYS A 24 10.48 -5.46 2.98
CA CYS A 24 10.95 -6.81 3.24
C CYS A 24 10.93 -7.14 4.74
N ALA A 25 11.29 -6.20 5.61
CA ALA A 25 11.25 -6.41 7.05
C ALA A 25 9.84 -6.72 7.54
N VAL A 26 8.81 -6.03 7.02
CA VAL A 26 7.42 -6.25 7.44
C VAL A 26 6.80 -7.46 6.75
N PHE A 27 6.82 -7.50 5.42
CA PHE A 27 6.05 -8.51 4.68
C PHE A 27 6.73 -9.86 4.57
N VAL A 28 8.05 -9.90 4.58
CA VAL A 28 8.78 -11.17 4.45
C VAL A 28 9.26 -11.66 5.81
N VAL A 29 10.01 -10.84 6.53
CA VAL A 29 10.65 -11.27 7.78
C VAL A 29 9.64 -11.35 8.92
N GLU A 30 8.94 -10.25 9.23
CA GLU A 30 7.98 -10.22 10.34
C GLU A 30 6.84 -11.20 10.15
N GLN A 31 6.29 -11.32 8.94
CA GLN A 31 5.17 -12.20 8.63
C GLN A 31 5.61 -13.64 8.30
N HIS A 32 6.90 -13.93 8.32
CA HIS A 32 7.46 -15.25 7.97
C HIS A 32 6.92 -15.74 6.62
N ASN A 33 6.86 -14.85 5.62
CA ASN A 33 6.23 -15.13 4.35
C ASN A 33 7.23 -14.99 3.20
N PRO A 34 7.92 -16.07 2.80
CA PRO A 34 8.84 -16.01 1.65
C PRO A 34 8.05 -15.82 0.36
N CYS A 35 8.12 -14.61 -0.20
CA CYS A 35 7.38 -14.25 -1.41
C CYS A 35 8.20 -13.27 -2.25
N GLN A 36 7.76 -13.05 -3.49
CA GLN A 36 8.33 -12.04 -4.36
C GLN A 36 7.78 -10.66 -3.96
N GLU A 37 8.32 -10.09 -2.89
CA GLU A 37 7.85 -8.80 -2.35
C GLU A 37 8.14 -7.65 -3.32
N ILE A 38 9.33 -7.63 -3.91
CA ILE A 38 9.74 -6.62 -4.88
C ILE A 38 9.38 -7.15 -6.26
N ASP A 39 8.59 -6.42 -7.03
CA ASP A 39 8.08 -6.87 -8.31
C ASP A 39 8.13 -5.79 -9.39
N GLU A 40 7.73 -6.13 -10.60
CA GLU A 40 7.74 -5.20 -11.74
C GLU A 40 6.75 -4.05 -11.59
N THR A 41 5.69 -4.25 -10.82
CA THR A 41 4.67 -3.23 -10.57
C THR A 41 5.28 -1.99 -9.92
N ASP A 42 6.32 -2.17 -9.11
CA ASP A 42 6.99 -1.06 -8.43
C ASP A 42 7.43 0.05 -9.39
N ALA A 43 7.87 -0.31 -10.58
CA ALA A 43 8.34 0.67 -11.58
C ALA A 43 7.20 1.56 -12.13
N ARG A 44 5.95 1.13 -11.97
CA ARG A 44 4.77 1.86 -12.45
C ARG A 44 4.03 2.60 -11.35
N CYS A 45 4.46 2.46 -10.09
CA CYS A 45 3.77 3.01 -8.95
C CYS A 45 4.21 4.42 -8.60
N PHE A 46 3.29 5.15 -7.99
CA PHE A 46 3.67 6.21 -7.05
C PHE A 46 3.90 5.55 -5.69
N HIS A 47 4.96 5.96 -5.02
CA HIS A 47 5.34 5.45 -3.71
C HIS A 47 5.08 6.55 -2.67
N LEU A 48 4.36 6.19 -1.62
CA LEU A 48 4.01 7.13 -0.54
C LEU A 48 4.59 6.61 0.76
N TRP A 49 5.16 7.50 1.54
CA TRP A 49 5.63 7.12 2.87
C TRP A 49 5.58 8.31 3.81
N LEU A 50 5.36 7.97 5.06
CA LEU A 50 5.40 8.89 6.18
C LEU A 50 6.71 8.59 6.93
N GLU A 51 7.52 9.63 7.16
CA GLU A 51 8.80 9.43 7.83
C GLU A 51 9.02 10.43 8.94
N GLU A 52 9.84 10.03 9.91
CA GLU A 52 10.30 10.88 10.99
C GLU A 52 11.70 10.43 11.40
N ASP A 53 12.61 11.40 11.55
CA ASP A 53 14.00 11.13 11.94
C ASP A 53 14.68 10.06 11.07
N GLY A 54 14.41 10.10 9.76
CA GLY A 54 15.02 9.18 8.79
C GLY A 54 14.44 7.78 8.78
N GLN A 55 13.34 7.55 9.49
CA GLN A 55 12.68 6.24 9.54
C GLN A 55 11.30 6.28 8.91
N ILE A 56 10.96 5.25 8.13
CA ILE A 56 9.64 5.09 7.56
C ILE A 56 8.68 4.60 8.64
N LEU A 57 7.61 5.35 8.87
CA LEU A 57 6.55 5.00 9.83
C LEU A 57 5.40 4.23 9.17
N SER A 58 5.07 4.57 7.93
CA SER A 58 4.07 3.86 7.14
C SER A 58 4.35 4.06 5.66
N TYR A 59 3.78 3.17 4.84
CA TYR A 59 4.04 3.16 3.41
C TYR A 59 2.84 2.59 2.64
N ALA A 60 2.66 3.03 1.40
CA ALA A 60 1.74 2.43 0.44
C ALA A 60 2.26 2.69 -0.97
N ARG A 61 1.86 1.84 -1.91
CA ARG A 61 2.06 2.11 -3.33
C ARG A 61 0.72 2.18 -4.05
N VAL A 62 0.63 3.02 -5.07
CA VAL A 62 -0.59 3.18 -5.86
C VAL A 62 -0.24 3.13 -7.35
N PHE A 63 -1.11 2.54 -8.14
CA PHE A 63 -0.98 2.51 -9.60
C PHE A 63 -2.35 2.39 -10.24
N GLN A 64 -2.43 2.67 -11.55
CA GLN A 64 -3.64 2.47 -12.34
C GLN A 64 -3.38 1.36 -13.34
N ASP A 65 -4.33 0.43 -13.46
CA ASP A 65 -4.21 -0.68 -14.42
C ASP A 65 -4.66 -0.26 -15.82
N VAL A 66 -4.56 -1.20 -16.77
CA VAL A 66 -4.90 -0.93 -18.18
C VAL A 66 -6.39 -0.65 -18.38
N ASP A 67 -7.24 -1.07 -17.46
CA ASP A 67 -8.69 -0.83 -17.50
C ASP A 67 -9.09 0.48 -16.81
N GLY A 68 -8.13 1.26 -16.34
CA GLY A 68 -8.39 2.53 -15.68
C GLY A 68 -8.78 2.40 -14.22
N ILE A 69 -8.58 1.24 -13.60
CA ILE A 69 -8.89 1.02 -12.20
C ILE A 69 -7.64 1.31 -11.37
N SER A 70 -7.82 2.07 -10.30
CA SER A 70 -6.73 2.41 -9.39
C SER A 70 -6.53 1.29 -8.37
N HIS A 71 -5.29 1.07 -7.97
CA HIS A 71 -4.92 0.05 -6.99
C HIS A 71 -4.06 0.65 -5.90
N ILE A 72 -4.30 0.21 -4.66
CA ILE A 72 -3.46 0.51 -3.50
C ILE A 72 -2.92 -0.83 -3.02
N GLY A 73 -1.62 -0.89 -2.75
CA GLY A 73 -1.00 -2.12 -2.27
C GLY A 73 0.18 -1.87 -1.37
N ARG A 74 0.69 -2.93 -0.79
CA ARG A 74 1.86 -2.90 0.10
C ARG A 74 1.72 -1.92 1.26
N VAL A 75 0.50 -1.79 1.80
CA VAL A 75 0.22 -0.90 2.92
C VAL A 75 0.85 -1.48 4.19
N LEU A 76 1.67 -0.70 4.85
CA LEU A 76 2.32 -1.13 6.09
C LEU A 76 2.44 0.01 7.09
N SER A 77 2.58 -0.35 8.36
CA SER A 77 2.96 0.55 9.44
C SER A 77 4.06 -0.13 10.23
N THR A 78 5.13 0.60 10.53
CA THR A 78 6.25 0.07 11.33
C THR A 78 6.02 0.26 12.83
N VAL A 79 5.11 1.16 13.19
CA VAL A 79 4.74 1.44 14.58
C VAL A 79 3.24 1.32 14.71
N ARG A 80 2.78 0.40 15.55
CA ARG A 80 1.36 0.12 15.76
C ARG A 80 0.75 1.10 16.76
N GLY A 81 -0.57 1.35 16.62
CA GLY A 81 -1.33 2.13 17.60
C GLY A 81 -1.14 3.64 17.56
N LYS A 82 -0.48 4.17 16.53
CA LYS A 82 -0.22 5.61 16.40
C LYS A 82 -1.02 6.29 15.27
N GLY A 83 -1.84 5.53 14.54
CA GLY A 83 -2.63 6.08 13.44
C GLY A 83 -1.86 6.33 12.14
N TYR A 84 -0.63 5.85 12.03
CA TYR A 84 0.19 6.06 10.82
C TYR A 84 -0.36 5.31 9.62
N GLY A 85 -0.94 4.13 9.84
CA GLY A 85 -1.61 3.36 8.80
C GLY A 85 -2.81 4.12 8.23
N ALA A 86 -3.63 4.73 9.07
CA ALA A 86 -4.77 5.54 8.64
C ALA A 86 -4.31 6.75 7.83
N ARG A 87 -3.24 7.40 8.26
CA ARG A 87 -2.69 8.56 7.54
C ARG A 87 -2.19 8.18 6.15
N ILE A 88 -1.49 7.07 6.02
CA ILE A 88 -1.01 6.65 4.70
C ILE A 88 -2.16 6.22 3.79
N MET A 89 -3.21 5.61 4.33
CA MET A 89 -4.39 5.27 3.55
C MET A 89 -5.10 6.49 2.99
N GLU A 90 -5.29 7.52 3.82
CA GLU A 90 -5.88 8.78 3.37
C GLU A 90 -5.04 9.40 2.26
N ALA A 91 -3.72 9.41 2.42
CA ALA A 91 -2.81 9.93 1.42
C ALA A 91 -2.84 9.11 0.12
N ALA A 92 -2.94 7.79 0.23
CA ALA A 92 -2.99 6.90 -0.93
C ALA A 92 -4.28 7.10 -1.72
N ILE A 93 -5.42 7.24 -1.05
CA ILE A 93 -6.71 7.53 -1.70
C ILE A 93 -6.63 8.88 -2.42
N GLU A 94 -6.11 9.89 -1.75
CA GLU A 94 -5.94 11.21 -2.34
C GLU A 94 -5.00 11.18 -3.56
N ALA A 95 -3.91 10.42 -3.49
CA ALA A 95 -2.99 10.25 -4.60
C ALA A 95 -3.66 9.57 -5.79
N CYS A 96 -4.49 8.56 -5.56
CA CYS A 96 -5.28 7.93 -6.62
C CYS A 96 -6.19 8.95 -7.31
N HIS A 97 -6.90 9.75 -6.55
CA HIS A 97 -7.79 10.77 -7.10
C HIS A 97 -7.01 11.82 -7.89
N LYS A 98 -5.89 12.27 -7.36
CA LYS A 98 -5.06 13.31 -7.99
C LYS A 98 -4.43 12.83 -9.30
N HIS A 99 -3.87 11.62 -9.32
CA HIS A 99 -3.10 11.13 -10.46
C HIS A 99 -3.93 10.31 -11.45
N PHE A 100 -5.01 9.68 -10.99
CA PHE A 100 -5.81 8.75 -11.81
C PHE A 100 -7.28 9.15 -11.94
N GLY A 101 -7.69 10.23 -11.30
CA GLY A 101 -9.08 10.65 -11.28
C GLY A 101 -9.91 9.88 -10.25
N LYS A 102 -11.21 10.11 -10.24
CA LYS A 102 -12.12 9.45 -9.28
C LYS A 102 -12.59 8.09 -9.79
N ALA A 103 -11.68 7.30 -10.28
CA ALA A 103 -11.96 5.92 -10.68
C ALA A 103 -12.11 5.04 -9.43
N PRO A 104 -12.79 3.89 -9.54
CA PRO A 104 -12.82 2.95 -8.44
C PRO A 104 -11.41 2.52 -8.01
N ILE A 105 -11.26 2.23 -6.72
CA ILE A 105 -9.98 1.79 -6.16
C ILE A 105 -10.14 0.36 -5.65
N LEU A 106 -9.24 -0.52 -6.06
CA LEU A 106 -9.19 -1.91 -5.62
C LEU A 106 -7.97 -2.15 -4.73
N LEU A 107 -8.12 -3.05 -3.79
CA LEU A 107 -6.98 -3.58 -3.04
C LEU A 107 -7.26 -5.01 -2.62
N GLU A 108 -6.20 -5.76 -2.37
CA GLU A 108 -6.27 -7.08 -1.80
C GLU A 108 -5.89 -6.98 -0.33
N SER A 109 -6.84 -7.30 0.55
CA SER A 109 -6.64 -7.22 1.98
C SER A 109 -6.45 -8.60 2.57
N GLN A 110 -5.47 -8.77 3.47
CA GLN A 110 -5.47 -9.92 4.36
C GLN A 110 -6.77 -9.88 5.17
N CYS A 111 -7.45 -11.03 5.30
CA CYS A 111 -8.74 -11.09 5.99
C CYS A 111 -8.67 -10.53 7.40
N ALA A 112 -7.56 -10.75 8.10
CA ALA A 112 -7.37 -10.31 9.48
C ALA A 112 -7.45 -8.79 9.66
N VAL A 113 -7.22 -8.00 8.60
CA VAL A 113 -7.19 -6.53 8.68
C VAL A 113 -8.21 -5.87 7.76
N SER A 114 -9.19 -6.61 7.26
CA SER A 114 -10.21 -6.06 6.36
C SER A 114 -11.01 -4.92 7.01
N ASP A 115 -11.24 -4.98 8.32
CA ASP A 115 -11.96 -3.91 9.03
C ASP A 115 -11.24 -2.57 8.96
N PHE A 116 -9.92 -2.59 8.95
CA PHE A 116 -9.12 -1.37 8.79
C PHE A 116 -9.48 -0.66 7.47
N TYR A 117 -9.55 -1.42 6.38
CA TYR A 117 -9.88 -0.86 5.07
C TYR A 117 -11.35 -0.47 4.96
N ALA A 118 -12.24 -1.21 5.62
CA ALA A 118 -13.66 -0.88 5.64
C ALA A 118 -13.91 0.51 6.22
N LYS A 119 -13.12 0.92 7.19
CA LYS A 119 -13.21 2.27 7.78
C LYS A 119 -12.86 3.37 6.79
N HIS A 120 -12.16 3.04 5.71
CA HIS A 120 -11.78 3.98 4.65
C HIS A 120 -12.69 3.88 3.42
N GLY A 121 -13.85 3.23 3.55
CA GLY A 121 -14.84 3.17 2.49
C GLY A 121 -14.71 1.99 1.55
N PHE A 122 -13.86 1.02 1.86
CA PHE A 122 -13.71 -0.18 1.06
C PHE A 122 -14.71 -1.25 1.46
N LYS A 123 -15.24 -1.98 0.49
CA LYS A 123 -16.16 -3.10 0.70
C LYS A 123 -15.60 -4.37 0.10
N VAL A 124 -15.79 -5.49 0.79
CA VAL A 124 -15.41 -6.80 0.28
C VAL A 124 -16.27 -7.14 -0.94
N ILE A 125 -15.63 -7.51 -2.04
CA ILE A 125 -16.32 -7.84 -3.30
C ILE A 125 -15.98 -9.24 -3.82
N SER A 126 -15.23 -10.03 -3.06
CA SER A 126 -14.88 -11.40 -3.46
C SER A 126 -15.03 -12.35 -2.29
N GLU A 127 -15.04 -13.66 -2.62
CA GLU A 127 -14.85 -14.69 -1.62
C GLU A 127 -13.38 -14.68 -1.17
N MET A 128 -13.12 -15.30 -0.03
CA MET A 128 -11.76 -15.46 0.48
C MET A 128 -10.94 -16.31 -0.49
N PHE A 129 -9.71 -15.90 -0.75
CA PHE A 129 -8.72 -16.65 -1.51
C PHE A 129 -7.39 -16.67 -0.76
N LEU A 130 -6.53 -17.62 -1.10
CA LEU A 130 -5.22 -17.72 -0.49
C LEU A 130 -4.20 -17.05 -1.40
N GLU A 131 -3.38 -16.17 -0.83
CA GLU A 131 -2.23 -15.60 -1.50
C GLU A 131 -1.02 -15.84 -0.62
N ASN A 132 -0.05 -16.59 -1.13
CA ASN A 132 1.09 -17.06 -0.34
C ASN A 132 0.63 -17.73 0.96
N GLU A 133 -0.45 -18.52 0.88
CA GLU A 133 -1.06 -19.26 1.99
C GLU A 133 -1.70 -18.39 3.07
N ILE A 134 -1.83 -17.09 2.84
CA ILE A 134 -2.49 -16.15 3.75
C ILE A 134 -3.89 -15.83 3.19
N PRO A 135 -4.96 -15.95 4.01
CA PRO A 135 -6.33 -15.61 3.56
C PRO A 135 -6.45 -14.11 3.20
N HIS A 136 -6.98 -13.87 2.01
CA HIS A 136 -7.20 -12.52 1.47
C HIS A 136 -8.62 -12.36 0.94
N VAL A 137 -9.07 -11.12 0.83
CA VAL A 137 -10.28 -10.74 0.11
C VAL A 137 -9.96 -9.55 -0.78
N LEU A 138 -10.65 -9.47 -1.92
CA LEU A 138 -10.60 -8.29 -2.78
C LEU A 138 -11.59 -7.25 -2.24
N MET A 139 -11.16 -6.02 -2.12
CA MET A 139 -11.99 -4.92 -1.64
C MET A 139 -12.01 -3.78 -2.65
N ARG A 140 -13.12 -3.06 -2.68
CA ARG A 140 -13.34 -1.96 -3.63
C ARG A 140 -13.92 -0.74 -2.93
N ARG A 141 -13.41 0.43 -3.33
CA ARG A 141 -13.95 1.73 -2.96
C ARG A 141 -14.41 2.45 -4.22
N GLU A 142 -15.60 3.00 -4.18
CA GLU A 142 -16.12 3.80 -5.30
C GLU A 142 -15.50 5.20 -5.25
N GLY A 143 -14.60 5.48 -6.18
CA GLY A 143 -14.00 6.80 -6.34
C GLY A 143 -13.47 7.45 -5.08
#